data_70f1c2bc091b1d616a176c3f42d0201e
#
_entry.id   70f1c2bc091b1d616a176c3f42d0201e
#
_cell.length_a   1.000
_cell.length_b   1.000
_cell.length_c   1.000
_cell.angle_alpha   90.00
_cell.angle_beta   90.00
_cell.angle_gamma   90.00
#
_symmetry.space_group_name_H-M   'P 1'
#
loop_
_entity.id
_entity.type
_entity.pdbx_description
1 polymer ?
#
loop_
_entity_poly.entity_id
_entity_poly.type
_entity_poly.pdbx_seq_one_letter_code
_entity_poly.pdbx_strand_id
1 'polypeptide(L)'
;RHVVKSKCLLFVSIEIAQLIICIPFSIIRLWTLPDGNPVGIEANVAYFGFGLIVYAIFNFLYLTVLFQSAYQVGKAFVIAIIPATAVIALMEYSVHLPSFTWLDSLQTGDLIRQLPILGAGILIYIISNILTYRVASKRFEHVDL
;
A
#
# COMPACT_ATOMS: atom_id res chain seq x y z
N ARG A 1 -20.64 -14.33 1.45
CA ARG A 1 -20.06 -13.47 0.38
C ARG A 1 -20.30 -11.99 0.63
N HIS A 2 -21.52 -11.56 1.05
CA HIS A 2 -21.81 -10.14 1.33
C HIS A 2 -20.89 -9.54 2.40
N VAL A 3 -20.64 -10.26 3.50
CA VAL A 3 -19.76 -9.82 4.59
C VAL A 3 -18.33 -9.59 4.10
N VAL A 4 -17.79 -10.51 3.30
CA VAL A 4 -16.44 -10.38 2.74
C VAL A 4 -16.37 -9.16 1.82
N LYS A 5 -17.38 -8.98 0.94
CA LYS A 5 -17.46 -7.82 0.05
C LYS A 5 -17.45 -6.50 0.82
N SER A 6 -18.29 -6.40 1.86
CA SER A 6 -18.38 -5.17 2.68
C SER A 6 -17.06 -4.86 3.38
N LYS A 7 -16.35 -5.86 3.90
CA LYS A 7 -15.04 -5.67 4.53
C LYS A 7 -13.98 -5.24 3.51
N CYS A 8 -13.91 -5.89 2.35
CA CYS A 8 -12.98 -5.48 1.29
C CYS A 8 -13.25 -4.04 0.83
N LEU A 9 -14.52 -3.67 0.62
CA LEU A 9 -14.88 -2.30 0.24
C LEU A 9 -14.53 -1.28 1.33
N LEU A 10 -14.73 -1.63 2.60
CA LEU A 10 -14.37 -0.77 3.71
C LEU A 10 -12.85 -0.48 3.72
N PHE A 11 -12.01 -1.50 3.57
CA PHE A 11 -10.56 -1.33 3.50
C PHE A 11 -10.15 -0.43 2.33
N VAL A 12 -10.62 -0.74 1.13
CA VAL A 12 -10.35 0.07 -0.08
C VAL A 12 -10.81 1.52 0.13
N SER A 13 -11.97 1.75 0.73
CA SER A 13 -12.49 3.11 0.97
C SER A 13 -11.63 3.89 1.95
N ILE A 14 -11.17 3.26 3.03
CA ILE A 14 -10.28 3.88 4.03
C ILE A 14 -8.93 4.22 3.39
N GLU A 15 -8.35 3.31 2.62
CA GLU A 15 -7.05 3.51 1.96
C GLU A 15 -7.10 4.62 0.91
N ILE A 16 -8.16 4.66 0.09
CA ILE A 16 -8.37 5.75 -0.86
C ILE A 16 -8.53 7.09 -0.13
N ALA A 17 -9.29 7.12 0.97
CA ALA A 17 -9.42 8.33 1.78
C ALA A 17 -8.07 8.77 2.37
N GLN A 18 -7.25 7.83 2.86
CA GLN A 18 -5.90 8.12 3.34
C GLN A 18 -5.02 8.71 2.25
N LEU A 19 -5.02 8.12 1.03
CA LEU A 19 -4.26 8.64 -0.10
C LEU A 19 -4.69 10.05 -0.48
N ILE A 20 -6.01 10.32 -0.52
CA ILE A 20 -6.55 11.67 -0.79
C ILE A 20 -6.09 12.66 0.28
N ILE A 21 -6.10 12.29 1.54
CA ILE A 21 -5.64 13.14 2.65
C ILE A 21 -4.13 13.36 2.57
N CYS A 22 -3.34 12.38 2.16
CA CYS A 22 -1.89 12.53 2.02
C CYS A 22 -1.48 13.59 0.98
N ILE A 23 -2.28 13.83 -0.07
CA ILE A 23 -1.95 14.81 -1.12
C ILE A 23 -1.78 16.24 -0.57
N PRO A 24 -2.74 16.85 0.16
CA PRO A 24 -2.53 18.17 0.73
C PRO A 24 -1.39 18.21 1.75
N PHE A 25 -1.19 17.15 2.52
CA PHE A 25 -0.06 17.08 3.46
C PHE A 25 1.28 17.06 2.74
N SER A 26 1.41 16.37 1.62
CA SER A 26 2.63 16.40 0.80
C SER A 26 2.93 17.79 0.25
N ILE A 27 1.91 18.57 -0.12
CA ILE A 27 2.05 19.95 -0.58
C ILE A 27 2.46 20.87 0.58
N ILE A 28 1.79 20.78 1.73
CA ILE A 28 2.12 21.58 2.92
C ILE A 28 3.56 21.33 3.36
N ARG A 29 3.99 20.08 3.30
CA ARG A 29 5.35 19.69 3.65
C ARG A 29 6.41 20.40 2.79
N LEU A 30 6.18 20.57 1.48
CA LEU A 30 7.09 21.32 0.61
C LEU A 30 7.34 22.76 1.09
N TRP A 31 6.37 23.35 1.78
CA TRP A 31 6.50 24.70 2.33
C TRP A 31 7.18 24.73 3.70
N THR A 32 6.99 23.66 4.49
CA THR A 32 7.51 23.60 5.88
C THR A 32 8.92 23.03 5.96
N LEU A 33 9.32 22.18 5.00
CA LEU A 33 10.61 21.51 4.94
C LEU A 33 11.24 21.64 3.53
N PRO A 34 11.67 22.86 3.14
CA PRO A 34 12.20 23.10 1.80
C PRO A 34 13.50 22.33 1.49
N ASP A 35 14.28 22.00 2.52
CA ASP A 35 15.55 21.29 2.41
C ASP A 35 15.40 19.76 2.21
N GLY A 36 14.18 19.29 2.06
CA GLY A 36 13.89 17.87 1.85
C GLY A 36 13.59 17.11 3.14
N ASN A 37 13.33 15.80 3.01
CA ASN A 37 13.11 14.92 4.14
C ASN A 37 14.44 14.30 4.59
N PRO A 38 14.92 14.60 5.81
CA PRO A 38 16.18 14.03 6.28
C PRO A 38 16.08 12.53 6.56
N VAL A 39 14.86 12.02 6.72
CA VAL A 39 14.57 10.62 7.03
C VAL A 39 13.34 10.18 6.25
N GLY A 40 13.48 9.12 5.46
CA GLY A 40 12.40 8.55 4.69
C GLY A 40 12.27 9.09 3.27
N ILE A 41 11.46 8.41 2.49
CA ILE A 41 11.18 8.77 1.09
C ILE A 41 10.30 10.01 1.01
N GLU A 42 10.55 10.85 0.01
CA GLU A 42 9.71 12.00 -0.31
C GLU A 42 8.29 11.56 -0.71
N ALA A 43 7.28 12.34 -0.30
CA ALA A 43 5.88 12.11 -0.69
C ALA A 43 5.63 12.51 -2.16
N ASN A 44 6.28 11.80 -3.07
CA ASN A 44 6.28 11.99 -4.52
C ASN A 44 5.45 10.92 -5.24
N VAL A 45 5.50 10.89 -6.56
CA VAL A 45 4.76 9.93 -7.40
C VAL A 45 5.14 8.47 -7.10
N ALA A 46 6.44 8.19 -6.88
CA ALA A 46 6.91 6.85 -6.53
C ALA A 46 6.38 6.41 -5.16
N TYR A 47 6.35 7.30 -4.16
CA TYR A 47 5.80 7.04 -2.84
C TYR A 47 4.35 6.54 -2.91
N PHE A 48 3.48 7.20 -3.68
CA PHE A 48 2.10 6.77 -3.87
C PHE A 48 2.00 5.42 -4.59
N GLY A 49 2.86 5.18 -5.60
CA GLY A 49 2.91 3.89 -6.29
C GLY A 49 3.31 2.74 -5.36
N PHE A 50 4.35 2.94 -4.56
CA PHE A 50 4.82 1.98 -3.57
C PHE A 50 3.78 1.77 -2.45
N GLY A 51 3.15 2.83 -1.96
CA GLY A 51 2.09 2.75 -0.96
C GLY A 51 0.94 1.83 -1.40
N LEU A 52 0.53 1.93 -2.66
CA LEU A 52 -0.49 1.05 -3.25
C LEU A 52 -0.04 -0.42 -3.28
N ILE A 53 1.25 -0.70 -3.55
CA ILE A 53 1.79 -2.06 -3.51
C ILE A 53 1.77 -2.61 -2.08
N VAL A 54 2.16 -1.79 -1.09
CA VAL A 54 2.12 -2.17 0.33
C VAL A 54 0.69 -2.48 0.78
N TYR A 55 -0.28 -1.64 0.43
CA TYR A 55 -1.70 -1.90 0.69
C TYR A 55 -2.17 -3.20 0.02
N ALA A 56 -1.78 -3.44 -1.23
CA ALA A 56 -2.13 -4.66 -1.96
C ALA A 56 -1.66 -5.92 -1.22
N ILE A 57 -0.40 -5.93 -0.76
CA ILE A 57 0.19 -7.05 -0.01
C ILE A 57 -0.50 -7.23 1.33
N PHE A 58 -0.67 -6.13 2.09
CA PHE A 58 -1.31 -6.16 3.39
C PHE A 58 -2.75 -6.67 3.29
N ASN A 59 -3.57 -6.13 2.40
CA ASN A 59 -4.97 -6.53 2.20
C ASN A 59 -5.10 -8.00 1.83
N PHE A 60 -4.28 -8.45 0.89
CA PHE A 60 -4.31 -9.84 0.45
C PHE A 60 -4.04 -10.79 1.62
N LEU A 61 -2.99 -10.56 2.36
CA LEU A 61 -2.60 -11.42 3.48
C LEU A 61 -3.58 -11.28 4.66
N TYR A 62 -3.89 -10.05 5.06
CA TYR A 62 -4.75 -9.79 6.20
C TYR A 62 -6.15 -10.36 6.02
N LEU A 63 -6.83 -9.99 4.93
CA LEU A 63 -8.22 -10.40 4.72
C LEU A 63 -8.36 -11.89 4.42
N THR A 64 -7.42 -12.48 3.67
CA THR A 64 -7.49 -13.93 3.40
C THR A 64 -7.26 -14.76 4.65
N VAL A 65 -6.35 -14.36 5.54
CA VAL A 65 -6.10 -15.04 6.82
C VAL A 65 -7.22 -14.77 7.81
N LEU A 66 -7.72 -13.54 7.89
CA LEU A 66 -8.83 -13.16 8.75
C LEU A 66 -10.06 -14.05 8.51
N PHE A 67 -10.44 -14.21 7.26
CA PHE A 67 -11.60 -15.03 6.91
C PHE A 67 -11.34 -16.53 6.97
N GLN A 68 -10.10 -16.97 6.88
CA GLN A 68 -9.73 -18.37 7.07
C GLN A 68 -9.70 -18.78 8.55
N SER A 69 -9.34 -17.85 9.43
CA SER A 69 -9.09 -18.12 10.86
C SER A 69 -10.26 -17.77 11.78
N ALA A 70 -11.48 -17.74 11.28
CA ALA A 70 -12.67 -17.37 12.05
C ALA A 70 -12.48 -16.04 12.82
N TYR A 71 -12.01 -15.01 12.11
CA TYR A 71 -11.80 -13.66 12.64
C TYR A 71 -10.70 -13.51 13.72
N GLN A 72 -9.67 -14.34 13.70
CA GLN A 72 -8.49 -14.14 14.56
C GLN A 72 -7.68 -12.92 14.07
N VAL A 73 -8.12 -11.71 14.47
CA VAL A 73 -7.56 -10.42 14.01
C VAL A 73 -6.07 -10.32 14.26
N GLY A 74 -5.60 -10.69 15.47
CA GLY A 74 -4.19 -10.61 15.84
C GLY A 74 -3.30 -11.47 14.97
N LYS A 75 -3.72 -12.73 14.69
CA LYS A 75 -2.98 -13.63 13.80
C LYS A 75 -2.91 -13.08 12.38
N ALA A 76 -4.05 -12.62 11.85
CA ALA A 76 -4.12 -12.06 10.51
C ALA A 76 -3.22 -10.82 10.38
N PHE A 77 -3.23 -9.95 11.41
CA PHE A 77 -2.41 -8.74 11.44
C PHE A 77 -0.91 -9.05 11.43
N VAL A 78 -0.44 -9.97 12.30
CA VAL A 78 0.98 -10.33 12.37
C VAL A 78 1.47 -10.91 11.04
N ILE A 79 0.67 -11.79 10.42
CA ILE A 79 1.03 -12.41 9.13
C ILE A 79 1.10 -11.37 8.01
N ALA A 80 0.25 -10.33 8.04
CA ALA A 80 0.22 -9.31 7.01
C ALA A 80 1.28 -8.21 7.22
N ILE A 81 1.50 -7.78 8.48
CA ILE A 81 2.39 -6.64 8.75
C ILE A 81 3.86 -6.97 8.51
N ILE A 82 4.31 -8.19 8.77
CA ILE A 82 5.71 -8.59 8.61
C ILE A 82 6.17 -8.41 7.15
N PRO A 83 5.53 -9.03 6.12
CA PRO A 83 5.94 -8.83 4.75
C PRO A 83 5.68 -7.41 4.25
N ALA A 84 4.62 -6.72 4.70
CA ALA A 84 4.38 -5.33 4.35
C ALA A 84 5.53 -4.43 4.84
N THR A 85 5.96 -4.60 6.10
CA THR A 85 7.10 -3.86 6.66
C THR A 85 8.41 -4.20 5.95
N ALA A 86 8.63 -5.46 5.59
CA ALA A 86 9.81 -5.85 4.82
C ALA A 86 9.86 -5.15 3.45
N VAL A 87 8.73 -5.03 2.77
CA VAL A 87 8.64 -4.30 1.50
C VAL A 87 8.91 -2.81 1.70
N ILE A 88 8.36 -2.18 2.74
CA ILE A 88 8.64 -0.78 3.09
C ILE A 88 10.15 -0.58 3.33
N ALA A 89 10.77 -1.46 4.11
CA ALA A 89 12.20 -1.38 4.39
C ALA A 89 13.06 -1.54 3.12
N LEU A 90 12.68 -2.42 2.19
CA LEU A 90 13.36 -2.58 0.91
C LEU A 90 13.21 -1.34 0.03
N MET A 91 12.02 -0.73 0.00
CA MET A 91 11.78 0.51 -0.75
C MET A 91 12.61 1.64 -0.17
N GLU A 92 12.57 1.83 1.13
CA GLU A 92 13.37 2.85 1.83
C GLU A 92 14.87 2.67 1.58
N TYR A 93 15.37 1.44 1.70
CA TYR A 93 16.76 1.14 1.38
C TYR A 93 17.10 1.46 -0.08
N SER A 94 16.22 1.14 -1.00
CA SER A 94 16.45 1.33 -2.44
C SER A 94 16.63 2.80 -2.82
N VAL A 95 15.86 3.72 -2.24
CA VAL A 95 15.93 5.15 -2.58
C VAL A 95 17.24 5.80 -2.12
N HIS A 96 17.93 5.20 -1.13
CA HIS A 96 19.24 5.68 -0.68
C HIS A 96 20.41 5.13 -1.50
N LEU A 97 20.17 4.23 -2.45
CA LEU A 97 21.22 3.75 -3.36
C LEU A 97 21.53 4.81 -4.42
N PRO A 98 22.81 5.04 -4.76
CA PRO A 98 23.22 6.08 -5.73
C PRO A 98 22.55 5.96 -7.09
N SER A 99 22.21 4.74 -7.52
CA SER A 99 21.55 4.48 -8.81
C SER A 99 20.05 4.79 -8.82
N PHE A 100 19.42 4.97 -7.66
CA PHE A 100 17.97 5.12 -7.50
C PHE A 100 17.55 6.43 -6.83
N THR A 101 18.44 7.40 -6.71
CA THR A 101 18.17 8.72 -6.11
C THR A 101 17.02 9.46 -6.80
N TRP A 102 16.77 9.17 -8.07
CA TRP A 102 15.63 9.72 -8.82
C TRP A 102 14.26 9.27 -8.25
N LEU A 103 14.21 8.18 -7.49
CA LEU A 103 12.99 7.71 -6.81
C LEU A 103 12.58 8.61 -5.66
N ASP A 104 13.52 9.33 -5.06
CA ASP A 104 13.29 10.26 -3.96
C ASP A 104 13.22 11.73 -4.41
N SER A 105 13.35 11.96 -5.70
CA SER A 105 13.41 13.31 -6.26
C SER A 105 12.02 13.92 -6.47
N LEU A 106 11.93 15.24 -6.27
CA LEU A 106 10.76 16.07 -6.59
C LEU A 106 10.93 16.88 -7.88
N GLN A 107 12.03 16.69 -8.61
CA GLN A 107 12.26 17.36 -9.88
C GLN A 107 11.28 16.83 -10.95
N THR A 108 10.75 17.73 -11.79
CA THR A 108 9.72 17.40 -12.78
C THR A 108 10.14 16.25 -13.70
N GLY A 109 11.41 16.19 -14.13
CA GLY A 109 11.92 15.11 -14.96
C GLY A 109 11.88 13.76 -14.27
N ASP A 110 12.21 13.72 -12.99
CA ASP A 110 12.19 12.49 -12.19
C ASP A 110 10.75 12.09 -11.82
N LEU A 111 9.86 13.05 -11.56
CA LEU A 111 8.44 12.75 -11.34
C LEU A 111 7.81 12.05 -12.56
N ILE A 112 8.18 12.43 -13.78
CA ILE A 112 7.74 11.76 -15.00
C ILE A 112 8.29 10.33 -15.07
N ARG A 113 9.56 10.12 -14.68
CA ARG A 113 10.18 8.78 -14.60
C ARG A 113 9.53 7.88 -13.57
N GLN A 114 8.89 8.44 -12.53
CA GLN A 114 8.19 7.72 -11.48
C GLN A 114 6.78 7.28 -11.90
N LEU A 115 6.18 7.86 -12.95
CA LEU A 115 4.83 7.50 -13.41
C LEU A 115 4.61 6.00 -13.68
N PRO A 116 5.55 5.25 -14.29
CA PRO A 116 5.41 3.81 -14.44
C PRO A 116 5.27 3.07 -13.11
N ILE A 117 5.92 3.53 -12.03
CA ILE A 117 5.81 2.94 -10.70
C ILE A 117 4.40 3.16 -10.14
N LEU A 118 3.86 4.36 -10.30
CA LEU A 118 2.49 4.66 -9.92
C LEU A 118 1.50 3.79 -10.72
N GLY A 119 1.69 3.69 -12.04
CA GLY A 119 0.87 2.85 -12.91
C GLY A 119 0.90 1.37 -12.50
N ALA A 120 2.09 0.84 -12.24
CA ALA A 120 2.27 -0.52 -11.73
C ALA A 120 1.60 -0.70 -10.36
N GLY A 121 1.76 0.25 -9.45
CA GLY A 121 1.12 0.26 -8.13
C GLY A 121 -0.40 0.20 -8.23
N ILE A 122 -1.01 1.02 -9.09
CA ILE A 122 -2.45 1.01 -9.35
C ILE A 122 -2.91 -0.34 -9.88
N LEU A 123 -2.22 -0.90 -10.88
CA LEU A 123 -2.58 -2.20 -11.47
C LEU A 123 -2.49 -3.33 -10.45
N ILE A 124 -1.37 -3.39 -9.70
CA ILE A 124 -1.16 -4.41 -8.66
C ILE A 124 -2.24 -4.27 -7.59
N TYR A 125 -2.56 -3.06 -7.16
CA TYR A 125 -3.58 -2.79 -6.16
C TYR A 125 -4.97 -3.28 -6.61
N ILE A 126 -5.39 -2.96 -7.83
CA ILE A 126 -6.68 -3.38 -8.37
C ILE A 126 -6.74 -4.91 -8.49
N ILE A 127 -5.74 -5.52 -9.12
CA ILE A 127 -5.69 -6.98 -9.33
C ILE A 127 -5.67 -7.71 -7.98
N SER A 128 -4.84 -7.25 -7.04
CA SER A 128 -4.73 -7.84 -5.71
C SER A 128 -6.05 -7.76 -4.94
N ASN A 129 -6.76 -6.63 -4.96
CA ASN A 129 -8.04 -6.52 -4.25
C ASN A 129 -9.13 -7.42 -4.87
N ILE A 130 -9.14 -7.60 -6.20
CA ILE A 130 -10.03 -8.56 -6.86
C ILE A 130 -9.70 -10.00 -6.42
N LEU A 131 -8.42 -10.36 -6.40
CA LEU A 131 -7.97 -11.67 -5.93
C LEU A 131 -8.26 -11.89 -4.45
N THR A 132 -8.03 -10.87 -3.62
CA THR A 132 -8.35 -10.88 -2.19
C THR A 132 -9.82 -11.22 -1.97
N TYR A 133 -10.72 -10.53 -2.64
CA TYR A 133 -12.15 -10.81 -2.55
C TYR A 133 -12.49 -12.23 -2.95
N ARG A 134 -11.93 -12.75 -4.05
CA ARG A 134 -12.19 -14.11 -4.53
C ARG A 134 -11.68 -15.17 -3.55
N VAL A 135 -10.44 -15.02 -3.10
CA VAL A 135 -9.80 -15.99 -2.19
C VAL A 135 -10.44 -15.94 -0.81
N ALA A 136 -10.67 -14.75 -0.26
CA ALA A 136 -11.31 -14.57 1.04
C ALA A 136 -12.75 -15.12 1.05
N SER A 137 -13.53 -14.88 -0.02
CA SER A 137 -14.88 -15.42 -0.15
C SER A 137 -14.89 -16.95 -0.15
N LYS A 138 -13.97 -17.56 -0.92
CA LYS A 138 -13.85 -19.02 -0.97
C LYS A 138 -13.43 -19.60 0.39
N ARG A 139 -12.49 -18.98 1.09
CA ARG A 139 -12.05 -19.43 2.41
C ARG A 139 -13.14 -19.29 3.47
N PHE A 140 -13.88 -18.20 3.42
CA PHE A 140 -14.98 -17.95 4.35
C PHE A 140 -16.12 -18.98 4.23
N GLU A 141 -16.39 -19.51 3.04
CA GLU A 141 -17.39 -20.55 2.81
C GLU A 141 -17.04 -21.90 3.48
N HIS A 142 -15.76 -22.11 3.82
CA HIS A 142 -15.29 -23.35 4.47
C HIS A 142 -15.08 -23.19 5.99
N VAL A 143 -15.45 -22.05 6.55
CA VAL A 143 -15.39 -21.81 8.00
C VAL A 143 -16.77 -22.09 8.59
N ASP A 144 -16.86 -23.14 9.41
CA ASP A 144 -18.03 -23.40 10.26
C ASP A 144 -18.04 -22.34 11.37
N LEU A 145 -19.04 -21.48 11.35
CA LEU A 145 -19.29 -20.44 12.35
C LEU A 145 -20.19 -20.96 13.46
#